data_38d6cdf7573a96915df07c2363fa3b26
#
_entry.id   38d6cdf7573a96915df07c2363fa3b26
#
_cell.length_a   1.000
_cell.length_b   1.000
_cell.length_c   1.000
_cell.angle_alpha   90.00
_cell.angle_beta   90.00
_cell.angle_gamma   90.00
#
_symmetry.space_group_name_H-M   'P 1'
#
loop_
_entity.id
_entity.type
_entity.pdbx_description
1 polymer ?
#
loop_
_entity_poly.entity_id
_entity_poly.type
_entity_poly.pdbx_seq_one_letter_code
_entity_poly.pdbx_strand_id
1 'polypeptide(L)'
;MEKKVKRWTDGDSGVFKDGTRFRLARVRAPEHHQFGGKKATKVAGGMTSRSSGYVQVKRVGSSYGRSVVEMRNQDGSINNRMRSRGYRDKGR
;
A
#
# COMPACT_ATOMS: atom_id res chain seq x y z
N MET A 1 6.59 7.39 -11.38
CA MET A 1 5.28 7.92 -11.85
C MET A 1 4.47 8.38 -10.65
N GLU A 2 3.93 9.57 -10.70
CA GLU A 2 3.08 10.07 -9.63
C GLU A 2 1.65 9.59 -9.81
N LYS A 3 1.05 9.12 -8.72
CA LYS A 3 -0.36 8.71 -8.70
C LYS A 3 -0.99 9.18 -7.40
N LYS A 4 -2.32 9.26 -7.38
CA LYS A 4 -3.06 9.58 -6.17
C LYS A 4 -3.82 8.35 -5.70
N VAL A 5 -3.67 8.00 -4.43
CA VAL A 5 -4.43 6.90 -3.83
C VAL A 5 -5.87 7.38 -3.63
N LYS A 6 -6.83 6.64 -4.17
CA LYS A 6 -8.24 6.89 -3.95
C LYS A 6 -8.68 6.36 -2.59
N ARG A 7 -8.33 5.12 -2.32
CA ARG A 7 -8.63 4.50 -1.02
C ARG A 7 -7.73 3.28 -0.79
N TRP A 8 -7.53 2.96 0.46
CA TRP A 8 -6.91 1.71 0.87
C TRP A 8 -8.01 0.70 1.15
N THR A 9 -7.92 -0.48 0.53
CA THR A 9 -8.82 -1.60 0.79
C THR A 9 -8.35 -2.38 2.01
N ASP A 10 -7.06 -2.63 2.06
CA ASP A 10 -6.37 -3.31 3.17
C ASP A 10 -5.08 -2.55 3.42
N GLY A 11 -4.30 -2.98 4.42
CA GLY A 11 -3.02 -2.36 4.71
C GLY A 11 -1.95 -2.58 3.64
N ASP A 12 -2.17 -3.49 2.70
CA ASP A 12 -1.21 -3.82 1.64
C ASP A 12 -1.78 -3.62 0.25
N SER A 13 -3.00 -3.13 0.11
CA SER A 13 -3.63 -2.97 -1.20
C SER A 13 -4.66 -1.85 -1.21
N GLY A 14 -4.96 -1.36 -2.39
CA GLY A 14 -5.95 -0.31 -2.57
C GLY A 14 -6.19 0.02 -4.03
N VAL A 15 -6.74 1.20 -4.26
CA VAL A 15 -7.12 1.67 -5.59
C VAL A 15 -6.58 3.08 -5.78
N PHE A 16 -5.94 3.32 -6.93
CA PHE A 16 -5.56 4.67 -7.33
C PHE A 16 -6.76 5.42 -7.91
N LYS A 17 -6.66 6.74 -7.95
CA LYS A 17 -7.74 7.58 -8.46
C LYS A 17 -8.10 7.26 -9.92
N ASP A 18 -7.15 6.76 -10.71
CA ASP A 18 -7.39 6.36 -12.10
C ASP A 18 -8.11 5.02 -12.25
N GLY A 19 -8.43 4.37 -11.14
CA GLY A 19 -9.11 3.08 -11.13
C GLY A 19 -8.20 1.87 -11.09
N THR A 20 -6.87 2.07 -11.23
CA THR A 20 -5.91 0.96 -11.16
C THR A 20 -5.86 0.42 -9.74
N ARG A 21 -6.01 -0.89 -9.60
CA ARG A 21 -5.83 -1.53 -8.30
C ARG A 21 -4.36 -1.85 -8.08
N PHE A 22 -3.90 -1.69 -6.84
CA PHE A 22 -2.50 -1.91 -6.50
C PHE A 22 -2.35 -2.81 -5.30
N ARG A 23 -1.19 -3.44 -5.22
CA ARG A 23 -0.73 -4.19 -4.05
C ARG A 23 0.70 -3.80 -3.77
N LEU A 24 1.03 -3.56 -2.51
CA LEU A 24 2.40 -3.21 -2.12
C LEU A 24 3.30 -4.43 -2.21
N ALA A 25 4.44 -4.28 -2.90
CA ALA A 25 5.41 -5.36 -3.03
C ALA A 25 5.99 -5.73 -1.67
N ARG A 26 6.05 -7.01 -1.37
CA ARG A 26 6.66 -7.57 -0.16
C ARG A 26 6.02 -7.08 1.15
N VAL A 27 4.80 -6.61 1.08
CA VAL A 27 4.02 -6.20 2.25
C VAL A 27 2.83 -7.12 2.35
N ARG A 28 2.58 -7.63 3.55
CA ARG A 28 1.41 -8.45 3.80
C ARG A 28 0.76 -7.98 5.08
N ALA A 29 -0.50 -7.59 4.98
CA ALA A 29 -1.30 -7.15 6.11
C ALA A 29 -2.56 -8.01 6.20
N PRO A 30 -3.17 -8.11 7.40
CA PRO A 30 -4.46 -8.76 7.51
C PRO A 30 -5.47 -8.05 6.62
N GLU A 31 -6.39 -8.81 6.05
CA GLU A 31 -7.47 -8.22 5.28
C GLU A 31 -8.34 -7.35 6.19
N HIS A 32 -9.00 -6.36 5.60
CA HIS A 32 -9.78 -5.36 6.32
C HIS A 32 -10.70 -5.96 7.39
N HIS A 33 -11.34 -7.10 7.09
CA HIS A 33 -12.29 -7.74 7.99
C HIS A 33 -11.65 -8.69 9.01
N GLN A 34 -10.35 -8.97 8.87
CA GLN A 34 -9.62 -9.84 9.80
C GLN A 34 -9.13 -9.06 11.01
N PHE A 35 -8.76 -9.79 12.07
CA PHE A 35 -8.18 -9.18 13.27
C PHE A 35 -6.94 -8.38 12.89
N GLY A 36 -6.91 -7.12 13.30
CA GLY A 36 -5.80 -6.21 12.98
C GLY A 36 -5.89 -5.58 11.60
N GLY A 37 -6.85 -5.97 10.76
CA GLY A 37 -6.97 -5.45 9.39
C GLY A 37 -7.32 -3.98 9.35
N LYS A 38 -8.24 -3.52 10.19
CA LYS A 38 -8.61 -2.11 10.26
C LYS A 38 -7.44 -1.25 10.69
N LYS A 39 -6.67 -1.72 11.65
CA LYS A 39 -5.48 -1.00 12.12
C LYS A 39 -4.45 -0.87 10.99
N ALA A 40 -4.16 -1.96 10.27
CA ALA A 40 -3.20 -1.95 9.17
C ALA A 40 -3.65 -0.98 8.07
N THR A 41 -4.93 -0.99 7.74
CA THR A 41 -5.51 -0.09 6.73
C THR A 41 -5.38 1.36 7.16
N LYS A 42 -5.64 1.67 8.43
CA LYS A 42 -5.48 3.03 8.96
C LYS A 42 -4.02 3.48 8.95
N VAL A 43 -3.09 2.57 9.25
CA VAL A 43 -1.66 2.90 9.23
C VAL A 43 -1.25 3.29 7.81
N ALA A 44 -1.60 2.49 6.81
CA ALA A 44 -1.28 2.79 5.41
C ALA A 44 -1.94 4.09 4.96
N GLY A 45 -3.21 4.26 5.27
CA GLY A 45 -3.95 5.49 4.95
C GLY A 45 -3.33 6.72 5.60
N GLY A 46 -2.88 6.59 6.85
CA GLY A 46 -2.23 7.68 7.57
C GLY A 46 -0.92 8.10 6.92
N MET A 47 -0.14 7.14 6.42
CA MET A 47 1.12 7.45 5.73
C MET A 47 0.89 8.27 4.47
N THR A 48 -0.10 7.90 3.67
CA THR A 48 -0.37 8.60 2.41
C THR A 48 -1.18 9.88 2.60
N SER A 49 -1.91 10.02 3.69
CA SER A 49 -2.63 11.27 3.96
C SER A 49 -1.68 12.44 4.19
N ARG A 50 -0.45 12.19 4.62
CA ARG A 50 0.56 13.23 4.79
C ARG A 50 0.97 13.88 3.48
N SER A 51 0.73 13.24 2.36
CA SER A 51 0.95 13.79 1.02
C SER A 51 -0.35 13.99 0.27
N SER A 52 -1.47 14.07 0.99
CA SER A 52 -2.82 14.22 0.41
C SER A 52 -3.15 13.11 -0.58
N GLY A 53 -2.61 11.93 -0.35
CA GLY A 53 -2.80 10.76 -1.20
C GLY A 53 -1.84 10.66 -2.38
N TYR A 54 -1.02 11.69 -2.64
CA TYR A 54 -0.08 11.66 -3.76
C TYR A 54 1.17 10.84 -3.41
N VAL A 55 1.55 9.96 -4.32
CA VAL A 55 2.70 9.07 -4.11
C VAL A 55 3.47 8.87 -5.40
N GLN A 56 4.77 8.60 -5.27
CA GLN A 56 5.58 8.11 -6.38
C GLN A 56 5.46 6.60 -6.43
N VAL A 57 5.20 6.04 -7.59
CA VAL A 57 4.91 4.63 -7.77
C VAL A 57 5.82 4.04 -8.81
N LYS A 58 6.40 2.89 -8.48
CA LYS A 58 7.14 2.06 -9.44
C LYS A 58 6.45 0.70 -9.49
N ARG A 59 5.93 0.34 -10.67
CA ARG A 59 5.35 -0.98 -10.86
C ARG A 59 6.47 -2.01 -11.01
N VAL A 60 6.43 -3.05 -10.19
CA VAL A 60 7.44 -4.12 -10.20
C VAL A 60 6.86 -5.47 -10.61
N GLY A 61 5.56 -5.54 -10.84
CA GLY A 61 4.93 -6.79 -11.28
C GLY A 61 3.41 -6.65 -11.35
N SER A 62 2.74 -7.78 -11.48
CA SER A 62 1.29 -7.84 -11.45
C SER A 62 0.85 -9.12 -10.76
N SER A 63 -0.34 -9.09 -10.17
CA SER A 63 -0.90 -10.23 -9.45
C SER A 63 -2.42 -10.11 -9.44
N TYR A 64 -3.09 -11.06 -10.05
CA TYR A 64 -4.55 -11.15 -10.06
C TYR A 64 -5.24 -9.82 -10.44
N GLY A 65 -4.77 -9.20 -11.54
CA GLY A 65 -5.37 -7.95 -12.04
C GLY A 65 -4.98 -6.70 -11.26
N ARG A 66 -4.02 -6.81 -10.33
CA ARG A 66 -3.49 -5.67 -9.58
C ARG A 66 -2.05 -5.39 -9.98
N SER A 67 -1.67 -4.12 -9.99
CA SER A 67 -0.27 -3.73 -10.14
C SER A 67 0.44 -3.94 -8.80
N VAL A 68 1.53 -4.68 -8.81
CA VAL A 68 2.40 -4.81 -7.63
C VAL A 68 3.40 -3.67 -7.69
N VAL A 69 3.46 -2.85 -6.64
CA VAL A 69 4.18 -1.59 -6.70
C VAL A 69 5.08 -1.35 -5.49
N GLU A 70 6.13 -0.55 -5.72
CA GLU A 70 6.86 0.16 -4.69
C GLU A 70 6.30 1.58 -4.65
N MET A 71 5.98 2.07 -3.47
CA MET A 71 5.32 3.35 -3.28
C MET A 71 6.08 4.19 -2.28
N ARG A 72 6.23 5.49 -2.57
CA ARG A 72 6.91 6.40 -1.65
C ARG A 72 6.29 7.79 -1.69
N ASN A 73 6.48 8.52 -0.62
CA ASN A 73 6.14 9.96 -0.54
C ASN A 73 7.29 10.71 0.12
N GLN A 74 7.07 11.96 0.53
CA GLN A 74 8.10 12.78 1.15
C GLN A 74 8.69 12.16 2.43
N ASP A 75 7.94 11.29 3.09
CA ASP A 75 8.39 10.63 4.33
C ASP A 75 9.12 9.31 4.07
N GLY A 76 9.32 8.93 2.81
CA GLY A 76 10.07 7.75 2.43
C GLY A 76 9.20 6.63 1.85
N SER A 77 9.76 5.43 1.78
CA SER A 77 9.10 4.27 1.22
C SER A 77 7.95 3.82 2.11
N ILE A 78 6.75 3.77 1.54
CA ILE A 78 5.58 3.23 2.22
C ILE A 78 5.79 1.74 2.48
N ASN A 79 6.30 1.01 1.48
CA ASN A 79 6.55 -0.43 1.60
C ASN A 79 7.49 -0.74 2.76
N ASN A 80 8.62 -0.03 2.84
CA ASN A 80 9.59 -0.25 3.91
C ASN A 80 9.00 0.06 5.29
N ARG A 81 8.24 1.13 5.37
CA ARG A 81 7.63 1.56 6.63
C ARG A 81 6.58 0.56 7.10
N MET A 82 5.80 -0.01 6.18
CA MET A 82 4.85 -1.07 6.53
C MET A 82 5.58 -2.31 7.01
N ARG A 83 6.65 -2.71 6.32
CA ARG A 83 7.47 -3.86 6.76
C ARG A 83 8.07 -3.64 8.14
N SER A 84 8.52 -2.42 8.44
CA SER A 84 9.06 -2.08 9.76
C SER A 84 8.04 -2.25 10.87
N ARG A 85 6.77 -2.16 10.55
CA ARG A 85 5.67 -2.35 11.50
C ARG A 85 5.23 -3.80 11.60
N GLY A 86 5.93 -4.72 10.94
CA GLY A 86 5.62 -6.13 10.98
C GLY A 86 4.75 -6.66 9.86
N TYR A 87 4.33 -5.79 8.94
CA TYR A 87 3.51 -6.21 7.80
C TYR A 87 4.40 -6.73 6.67
N ARG A 88 4.93 -7.91 6.85
CA ARG A 88 5.92 -8.50 5.96
C ARG A 88 5.36 -9.72 5.27
N ASP A 89 5.70 -9.87 3.99
CA ASP A 89 5.38 -11.06 3.22
C ASP A 89 6.48 -12.09 3.48
N LYS A 90 6.21 -13.03 4.38
CA LYS A 90 7.18 -14.05 4.77
C LYS A 90 7.31 -15.11 3.69
N GLY A 91 8.52 -15.50 3.36
CA GLY A 91 8.75 -16.54 2.38
C GLY A 91 8.68 -16.08 0.93
N ARG A 92 8.68 -14.82 0.69
CA ARG A 92 8.60 -14.24 -0.65
C ARG A 92 9.77 -13.37 -0.96
#